data_1abbb6fb4e174c323cfccacf2d3931e2
#
_entry.id   1abbb6fb4e174c323cfccacf2d3931e2
#
_cell.length_a   1.000
_cell.length_b   1.000
_cell.length_c   1.000
_cell.angle_alpha   90.00
_cell.angle_beta   90.00
_cell.angle_gamma   90.00
#
_symmetry.space_group_name_H-M   'P 1'
#
loop_
_entity.id
_entity.type
_entity.pdbx_description
1 polymer ?
#
loop_
_entity_poly.entity_id
_entity_poly.type
_entity_poly.pdbx_seq_one_letter_code
_entity_poly.pdbx_strand_id
1 'polypeptide(L)'
;LVLSCALATLGAVLGFFVWNYPFGLIFLGDGGAYFLGFWVAELGILLVQRNLTVSPIFPLLLCAYPIFETVFTMYRRKIVRGRPMGQPDAAHLHSLIYRRIMRWAIGRQDAAALLKRNSMTSPYLWVMCSITAIPAVLWWDNSTVLQACLAGFCICYVLVYRAIVRFRTPKLLLRNEAPWPLGKTAG
;
A
#
# COMPACT_ATOMS: atom_id res chain seq x y z
N LEU A 1 28.75 3.09 1.36
CA LEU A 1 27.79 3.86 2.13
C LEU A 1 26.35 3.44 1.82
N VAL A 2 25.86 3.58 0.56
CA VAL A 2 24.44 3.27 0.22
C VAL A 2 24.11 1.82 0.57
N LEU A 3 24.95 0.85 0.21
CA LEU A 3 24.73 -0.56 0.56
C LEU A 3 24.66 -0.79 2.07
N SER A 4 25.60 -0.21 2.83
CA SER A 4 25.62 -0.38 4.30
C SER A 4 24.36 0.20 4.95
N CYS A 5 23.92 1.38 4.50
CA CYS A 5 22.68 2.01 4.97
C CYS A 5 21.45 1.20 4.57
N ALA A 6 21.40 0.67 3.35
CA ALA A 6 20.30 -0.18 2.89
C ALA A 6 20.20 -1.48 3.70
N LEU A 7 21.33 -2.14 3.99
CA LEU A 7 21.37 -3.35 4.80
C LEU A 7 20.96 -3.09 6.25
N ALA A 8 21.41 -1.98 6.85
CA ALA A 8 20.99 -1.57 8.18
C ALA A 8 19.47 -1.33 8.24
N THR A 9 18.92 -0.63 7.22
CA THR A 9 17.49 -0.38 7.09
C THR A 9 16.72 -1.69 6.93
N LEU A 10 17.19 -2.60 6.09
CA LEU A 10 16.60 -3.92 5.91
C LEU A 10 16.53 -4.69 7.22
N GLY A 11 17.62 -4.72 7.99
CA GLY A 11 17.67 -5.38 9.31
C GLY A 11 16.66 -4.77 10.30
N ALA A 12 16.57 -3.45 10.36
CA ALA A 12 15.62 -2.75 11.23
C ALA A 12 14.16 -3.04 10.83
N VAL A 13 13.86 -2.99 9.53
CA VAL A 13 12.52 -3.29 9.00
C VAL A 13 12.14 -4.75 9.21
N LEU A 14 13.05 -5.69 9.02
CA LEU A 14 12.81 -7.11 9.31
C LEU A 14 12.55 -7.36 10.80
N GLY A 15 13.31 -6.71 11.69
CA GLY A 15 13.05 -6.75 13.14
C GLY A 15 11.66 -6.25 13.49
N PHE A 16 11.25 -5.11 12.94
CA PHE A 16 9.89 -4.61 13.09
C PHE A 16 8.84 -5.59 12.52
N PHE A 17 9.09 -6.13 11.32
CA PHE A 17 8.17 -7.00 10.61
C PHE A 17 7.78 -8.25 11.40
N VAL A 18 8.73 -8.90 12.08
CA VAL A 18 8.50 -10.09 12.91
C VAL A 18 7.46 -9.82 14.01
N TRP A 19 7.45 -8.62 14.59
CA TRP A 19 6.49 -8.24 15.62
C TRP A 19 5.18 -7.66 15.07
N ASN A 20 5.22 -7.13 13.86
CA ASN A 20 4.03 -6.54 13.24
C ASN A 20 3.19 -7.58 12.50
N TYR A 21 3.80 -8.46 11.70
CA TYR A 21 3.07 -9.41 10.85
C TYR A 21 3.22 -10.84 11.39
N PRO A 22 2.12 -11.63 11.46
CA PRO A 22 0.74 -11.31 11.03
C PRO A 22 -0.14 -10.70 12.16
N PHE A 23 0.35 -10.60 13.37
CA PHE A 23 -0.45 -10.36 14.58
C PHE A 23 -0.67 -8.87 14.92
N GLY A 24 0.11 -7.95 14.33
CA GLY A 24 0.00 -6.52 14.60
C GLY A 24 0.32 -6.15 16.06
N LEU A 25 1.33 -6.82 16.68
CA LEU A 25 1.68 -6.59 18.08
C LEU A 25 2.28 -5.20 18.33
N ILE A 26 2.94 -4.64 17.31
CA ILE A 26 3.47 -3.27 17.34
C ILE A 26 3.06 -2.52 16.06
N PHE A 27 2.99 -1.20 16.16
CA PHE A 27 2.70 -0.32 15.04
C PHE A 27 3.86 0.64 14.80
N LEU A 28 4.16 0.90 13.53
CA LEU A 28 5.23 1.82 13.14
C LEU A 28 4.89 3.29 13.50
N GLY A 29 3.61 3.62 13.47
CA GLY A 29 3.10 4.98 13.66
C GLY A 29 3.46 5.91 12.48
N ASP A 30 2.90 7.13 12.53
CA ASP A 30 3.13 8.13 11.47
C ASP A 30 4.58 8.57 11.41
N GLY A 31 5.22 8.77 12.57
CA GLY A 31 6.63 9.17 12.67
C GLY A 31 7.57 8.15 12.01
N GLY A 32 7.37 6.85 12.29
CA GLY A 32 8.16 5.79 11.67
C GLY A 32 7.90 5.67 10.15
N ALA A 33 6.65 5.81 9.73
CA ALA A 33 6.29 5.77 8.31
C ALA A 33 6.92 6.95 7.53
N TYR A 34 6.87 8.17 8.07
CA TYR A 34 7.50 9.36 7.46
C TYR A 34 9.02 9.24 7.43
N PHE A 35 9.62 8.76 8.54
CA PHE A 35 11.06 8.52 8.58
C PHE A 35 11.50 7.52 7.51
N LEU A 36 10.84 6.36 7.41
CA LEU A 36 11.19 5.37 6.39
C LEU A 36 10.99 5.89 4.98
N GLY A 37 9.91 6.62 4.71
CA GLY A 37 9.66 7.22 3.40
C GLY A 37 10.75 8.21 2.99
N PHE A 38 11.11 9.11 3.90
CA PHE A 38 12.21 10.06 3.70
C PHE A 38 13.54 9.33 3.49
N TRP A 39 13.88 8.39 4.36
CA TRP A 39 15.13 7.65 4.33
C TRP A 39 15.33 6.86 3.03
N VAL A 40 14.29 6.15 2.58
CA VAL A 40 14.33 5.41 1.30
C VAL A 40 14.50 6.36 0.11
N ALA A 41 13.86 7.54 0.14
CA ALA A 41 14.03 8.55 -0.90
C ALA A 41 15.48 9.06 -0.94
N GLU A 42 16.07 9.38 0.22
CA GLU A 42 17.48 9.82 0.33
C GLU A 42 18.44 8.72 -0.20
N LEU A 43 18.23 7.47 0.18
CA LEU A 43 19.04 6.36 -0.35
C LEU A 43 18.92 6.23 -1.88
N GLY A 44 17.73 6.44 -2.41
CA GLY A 44 17.49 6.42 -3.86
C GLY A 44 18.23 7.55 -4.58
N ILE A 45 18.19 8.78 -4.04
CA ILE A 45 18.92 9.94 -4.57
C ILE A 45 20.42 9.70 -4.53
N LEU A 46 20.95 9.27 -3.38
CA LEU A 46 22.37 8.97 -3.21
C LEU A 46 22.85 7.86 -4.13
N LEU A 47 22.00 6.83 -4.38
CA LEU A 47 22.33 5.75 -5.31
C LEU A 47 22.54 6.28 -6.72
N VAL A 48 21.60 7.08 -7.22
CA VAL A 48 21.66 7.66 -8.57
C VAL A 48 22.82 8.64 -8.71
N GLN A 49 23.04 9.51 -7.71
CA GLN A 49 24.14 10.49 -7.75
C GLN A 49 25.54 9.84 -7.75
N ARG A 50 25.68 8.68 -7.08
CA ARG A 50 26.97 8.00 -6.96
C ARG A 50 27.23 6.98 -8.08
N ASN A 51 26.22 6.62 -8.85
CA ASN A 51 26.29 5.62 -9.90
C ASN A 51 25.59 6.12 -11.16
N LEU A 52 26.34 6.73 -12.05
CA LEU A 52 25.82 7.35 -13.29
C LEU A 52 25.15 6.32 -14.25
N THR A 53 25.40 5.06 -14.05
CA THR A 53 24.74 3.98 -14.81
C THR A 53 23.33 3.68 -14.33
N VAL A 54 22.99 4.06 -13.08
CA VAL A 54 21.65 3.84 -12.53
C VAL A 54 20.67 4.89 -13.06
N SER A 55 19.61 4.42 -13.67
CA SER A 55 18.56 5.30 -14.17
C SER A 55 17.89 6.11 -13.02
N PRO A 56 17.66 7.43 -13.19
CA PRO A 56 16.87 8.21 -12.23
C PRO A 56 15.44 7.72 -12.04
N ILE A 57 14.90 6.95 -13.00
CA ILE A 57 13.56 6.34 -12.90
C ILE A 57 13.55 5.11 -11.98
N PHE A 58 14.72 4.50 -11.71
CA PHE A 58 14.82 3.32 -10.84
C PHE A 58 14.20 3.53 -9.45
N PRO A 59 14.64 4.51 -8.63
CA PRO A 59 14.05 4.72 -7.30
C PRO A 59 12.57 5.16 -7.38
N LEU A 60 12.19 5.88 -8.43
CA LEU A 60 10.81 6.28 -8.64
C LEU A 60 9.90 5.06 -8.91
N LEU A 61 10.32 4.14 -9.75
CA LEU A 61 9.58 2.91 -10.03
C LEU A 61 9.56 1.98 -8.81
N LEU A 62 10.66 1.88 -8.08
CA LEU A 62 10.74 1.09 -6.84
C LEU A 62 9.71 1.55 -5.81
N CYS A 63 9.49 2.85 -5.68
CA CYS A 63 8.53 3.47 -4.76
C CYS A 63 7.19 3.84 -5.45
N ALA A 64 6.91 3.34 -6.65
CA ALA A 64 5.77 3.80 -7.44
C ALA A 64 4.42 3.55 -6.75
N TYR A 65 4.25 2.42 -6.04
CA TYR A 65 3.00 2.12 -5.36
C TYR A 65 2.61 3.19 -4.31
N PRO A 66 3.40 3.49 -3.27
CA PRO A 66 3.03 4.49 -2.28
C PRO A 66 2.90 5.90 -2.86
N ILE A 67 3.76 6.26 -3.83
CA ILE A 67 3.70 7.56 -4.50
C ILE A 67 2.40 7.69 -5.28
N PHE A 68 2.09 6.70 -6.13
CA PHE A 68 0.90 6.74 -6.97
C PHE A 68 -0.39 6.66 -6.16
N GLU A 69 -0.44 5.84 -5.10
CA GLU A 69 -1.58 5.77 -4.16
C GLU A 69 -1.89 7.15 -3.58
N THR A 70 -0.87 7.88 -3.15
CA THR A 70 -1.02 9.22 -2.58
C THR A 70 -1.51 10.21 -3.63
N VAL A 71 -0.84 10.30 -4.78
CA VAL A 71 -1.20 11.22 -5.88
C VAL A 71 -2.60 10.94 -6.39
N PHE A 72 -2.94 9.65 -6.63
CA PHE A 72 -4.26 9.25 -7.10
C PHE A 72 -5.36 9.57 -6.09
N THR A 73 -5.08 9.39 -4.80
CA THR A 73 -6.03 9.75 -3.74
C THR A 73 -6.26 11.26 -3.69
N MET A 74 -5.22 12.07 -3.80
CA MET A 74 -5.32 13.53 -3.86
C MET A 74 -6.13 13.98 -5.09
N TYR A 75 -5.81 13.44 -6.27
CA TYR A 75 -6.55 13.70 -7.51
C TYR A 75 -8.04 13.37 -7.35
N ARG A 76 -8.35 12.17 -6.92
CA ARG A 76 -9.73 11.70 -6.75
C ARG A 76 -10.52 12.56 -5.75
N ARG A 77 -9.90 12.99 -4.65
CA ARG A 77 -10.56 13.82 -3.65
C ARG A 77 -10.80 15.22 -4.16
N LYS A 78 -9.79 15.87 -4.71
CA LYS A 78 -9.88 17.26 -5.16
C LYS A 78 -10.76 17.40 -6.40
N ILE A 79 -10.51 16.58 -7.42
CA ILE A 79 -11.13 16.75 -8.75
C ILE A 79 -12.44 15.98 -8.86
N VAL A 80 -12.50 14.72 -8.39
CA VAL A 80 -13.69 13.89 -8.58
C VAL A 80 -14.75 14.12 -7.49
N ARG A 81 -14.32 14.42 -6.24
CA ARG A 81 -15.25 14.55 -5.08
C ARG A 81 -15.40 15.97 -4.56
N GLY A 82 -14.61 16.93 -4.99
CA GLY A 82 -14.66 18.31 -4.51
C GLY A 82 -14.41 18.47 -3.01
N ARG A 83 -13.66 17.55 -2.37
CA ARG A 83 -13.40 17.54 -0.91
C ARG A 83 -11.99 18.01 -0.58
N PRO A 84 -11.76 18.63 0.60
CA PRO A 84 -10.41 19.00 1.05
C PRO A 84 -9.47 17.81 1.12
N MET A 85 -8.17 18.01 0.78
CA MET A 85 -7.18 16.93 0.72
C MET A 85 -6.77 16.39 2.09
N GLY A 86 -6.86 17.17 3.16
CA GLY A 86 -6.40 16.83 4.52
C GLY A 86 -7.37 16.01 5.38
N GLN A 87 -8.56 15.64 4.89
CA GLN A 87 -9.51 14.85 5.69
C GLN A 87 -9.25 13.33 5.55
N PRO A 88 -9.54 12.51 6.60
CA PRO A 88 -9.42 11.06 6.52
C PRO A 88 -10.25 10.49 5.34
N ASP A 89 -9.65 9.59 4.55
CA ASP A 89 -10.33 8.95 3.44
C ASP A 89 -10.28 7.43 3.56
N ALA A 90 -11.44 6.83 3.65
CA ALA A 90 -11.60 5.38 3.75
C ALA A 90 -11.55 4.65 2.39
N ALA A 91 -11.20 5.33 1.31
CA ALA A 91 -11.22 4.79 -0.04
C ALA A 91 -9.80 4.59 -0.64
N HIS A 92 -8.78 4.45 0.22
CA HIS A 92 -7.47 3.95 -0.16
C HIS A 92 -7.56 2.49 -0.64
N LEU A 93 -6.67 2.07 -1.53
CA LEU A 93 -6.70 0.72 -2.11
C LEU A 93 -6.69 -0.37 -1.02
N HIS A 94 -5.81 -0.25 -0.01
CA HIS A 94 -5.76 -1.20 1.11
C HIS A 94 -7.09 -1.27 1.88
N SER A 95 -7.74 -0.13 2.13
CA SER A 95 -9.04 -0.07 2.82
C SER A 95 -10.15 -0.69 1.97
N LEU A 96 -10.09 -0.54 0.66
CA LEU A 96 -11.04 -1.18 -0.26
C LEU A 96 -10.84 -2.70 -0.33
N ILE A 97 -9.59 -3.18 -0.38
CA ILE A 97 -9.26 -4.61 -0.31
C ILE A 97 -9.81 -5.21 0.98
N TYR A 98 -9.48 -4.60 2.13
CA TYR A 98 -9.98 -5.04 3.43
C TYR A 98 -11.51 -5.09 3.49
N ARG A 99 -12.19 -4.01 3.06
CA ARG A 99 -13.65 -3.89 3.18
C ARG A 99 -14.42 -4.70 2.17
N ARG A 100 -13.90 -4.93 0.98
CA ARG A 100 -14.63 -5.56 -0.12
C ARG A 100 -14.19 -6.99 -0.37
N ILE A 101 -12.89 -7.24 -0.48
CA ILE A 101 -12.36 -8.57 -0.83
C ILE A 101 -12.26 -9.42 0.43
N MET A 102 -11.58 -8.93 1.47
CA MET A 102 -11.36 -9.72 2.69
C MET A 102 -12.65 -9.94 3.49
N ARG A 103 -13.55 -8.96 3.52
CA ARG A 103 -14.87 -9.14 4.14
C ARG A 103 -15.70 -10.24 3.43
N TRP A 104 -15.66 -10.26 2.10
CA TRP A 104 -16.31 -11.31 1.34
C TRP A 104 -15.66 -12.69 1.57
N ALA A 105 -14.33 -12.79 1.54
CA ALA A 105 -13.60 -14.05 1.63
C ALA A 105 -13.71 -14.71 3.03
N ILE A 106 -13.73 -13.92 4.11
CA ILE A 106 -13.68 -14.43 5.49
C ILE A 106 -15.06 -14.43 6.18
N GLY A 107 -15.95 -13.47 5.85
CA GLY A 107 -17.37 -13.48 6.26
C GLY A 107 -17.68 -13.25 7.75
N ARG A 108 -16.86 -13.73 8.70
CA ARG A 108 -17.10 -13.70 10.15
C ARG A 108 -16.71 -12.35 10.77
N GLN A 109 -17.29 -12.05 11.97
CA GLN A 109 -17.05 -10.78 12.68
C GLN A 109 -16.37 -10.95 14.05
N ASP A 110 -15.96 -12.16 14.41
CA ASP A 110 -15.20 -12.42 15.62
C ASP A 110 -13.78 -11.78 15.55
N ALA A 111 -13.15 -11.56 16.70
CA ALA A 111 -11.83 -10.91 16.78
C ALA A 111 -10.75 -11.63 15.95
N ALA A 112 -10.77 -12.96 15.91
CA ALA A 112 -9.86 -13.77 15.11
C ALA A 112 -10.04 -13.54 13.60
N ALA A 113 -11.30 -13.41 13.14
CA ALA A 113 -11.59 -13.11 11.74
C ALA A 113 -11.19 -11.68 11.34
N LEU A 114 -11.33 -10.71 12.24
CA LEU A 114 -10.88 -9.34 12.00
C LEU A 114 -9.36 -9.28 11.87
N LEU A 115 -8.63 -9.95 12.75
CA LEU A 115 -7.17 -10.07 12.67
C LEU A 115 -6.75 -10.74 11.35
N LYS A 116 -7.37 -11.86 10.98
CA LYS A 116 -7.12 -12.56 9.73
C LYS A 116 -7.42 -11.69 8.50
N ARG A 117 -8.49 -10.90 8.50
CA ARG A 117 -8.78 -9.94 7.41
C ARG A 117 -7.67 -8.90 7.27
N ASN A 118 -7.19 -8.38 8.39
CA ASN A 118 -6.13 -7.37 8.39
C ASN A 118 -4.83 -7.97 7.85
N SER A 119 -4.37 -9.10 8.37
CA SER A 119 -3.14 -9.75 7.93
C SER A 119 -3.20 -10.20 6.47
N MET A 120 -4.33 -10.72 6.00
CA MET A 120 -4.52 -11.15 4.61
C MET A 120 -4.63 -10.00 3.59
N THR A 121 -4.80 -8.76 4.05
CA THR A 121 -4.74 -7.58 3.17
C THR A 121 -3.31 -7.29 2.71
N SER A 122 -2.30 -7.51 3.55
CA SER A 122 -0.90 -7.21 3.27
C SER A 122 -0.33 -7.94 2.05
N PRO A 123 -0.56 -9.25 1.82
CA PRO A 123 -0.08 -9.95 0.63
C PRO A 123 -0.52 -9.31 -0.70
N TYR A 124 -1.72 -8.76 -0.77
CA TYR A 124 -2.18 -8.05 -1.98
C TYR A 124 -1.37 -6.78 -2.25
N LEU A 125 -0.99 -6.08 -1.18
CA LEU A 125 -0.15 -4.89 -1.29
C LEU A 125 1.29 -5.27 -1.66
N TRP A 126 1.80 -6.39 -1.15
CA TRP A 126 3.12 -6.91 -1.55
C TRP A 126 3.17 -7.26 -3.03
N VAL A 127 2.10 -7.88 -3.58
CA VAL A 127 2.00 -8.12 -5.02
C VAL A 127 2.04 -6.80 -5.79
N MET A 128 1.30 -5.78 -5.36
CA MET A 128 1.33 -4.45 -5.99
C MET A 128 2.72 -3.82 -5.98
N CYS A 129 3.44 -3.91 -4.85
CA CYS A 129 4.83 -3.44 -4.75
C CYS A 129 5.77 -4.28 -5.63
N SER A 130 5.58 -5.60 -5.70
CA SER A 130 6.43 -6.49 -6.50
C SER A 130 6.31 -6.23 -8.00
N ILE A 131 5.13 -5.85 -8.49
CA ILE A 131 4.91 -5.47 -9.89
C ILE A 131 5.82 -4.31 -10.32
N THR A 132 6.18 -3.42 -9.39
CA THR A 132 7.09 -2.30 -9.66
C THR A 132 8.53 -2.60 -9.27
N ALA A 133 8.76 -3.29 -8.16
CA ALA A 133 10.09 -3.58 -7.65
C ALA A 133 10.87 -4.56 -8.53
N ILE A 134 10.21 -5.61 -9.03
CA ILE A 134 10.88 -6.62 -9.87
C ILE A 134 11.43 -5.99 -11.17
N PRO A 135 10.62 -5.30 -12.01
CA PRO A 135 11.17 -4.67 -13.20
C PRO A 135 12.15 -3.55 -12.90
N ALA A 136 12.00 -2.82 -11.78
CA ALA A 136 12.99 -1.83 -11.36
C ALA A 136 14.37 -2.46 -11.18
N VAL A 137 14.44 -3.61 -10.51
CA VAL A 137 15.71 -4.32 -10.27
C VAL A 137 16.27 -4.97 -11.54
N LEU A 138 15.40 -5.51 -12.42
CA LEU A 138 15.84 -6.18 -13.64
C LEU A 138 16.39 -5.23 -14.72
N TRP A 139 15.86 -4.01 -14.81
CA TRP A 139 16.22 -3.01 -15.82
C TRP A 139 16.67 -1.68 -15.20
N TRP A 140 17.40 -1.75 -14.08
CA TRP A 140 17.80 -0.61 -13.26
C TRP A 140 18.56 0.49 -14.03
N ASP A 141 19.19 0.16 -15.15
CA ASP A 141 19.99 1.03 -16.03
C ASP A 141 19.20 1.54 -17.27
N ASN A 142 18.07 0.93 -17.60
CA ASN A 142 17.34 1.25 -18.83
C ASN A 142 16.12 2.17 -18.55
N SER A 143 16.34 3.49 -18.69
CA SER A 143 15.31 4.50 -18.41
C SER A 143 14.05 4.30 -19.26
N THR A 144 14.15 3.89 -20.53
CA THR A 144 12.99 3.72 -21.43
C THR A 144 12.11 2.57 -20.96
N VAL A 145 12.71 1.43 -20.61
CA VAL A 145 11.95 0.28 -20.08
C VAL A 145 11.30 0.63 -18.75
N LEU A 146 12.04 1.31 -17.84
CA LEU A 146 11.50 1.71 -16.56
C LEU A 146 10.33 2.70 -16.68
N GLN A 147 10.38 3.63 -17.63
CA GLN A 147 9.27 4.55 -17.94
C GLN A 147 8.05 3.80 -18.45
N ALA A 148 8.25 2.84 -19.36
CA ALA A 148 7.16 1.99 -19.86
C ALA A 148 6.52 1.16 -18.74
N CYS A 149 7.33 0.58 -17.85
CA CYS A 149 6.86 -0.14 -16.66
C CYS A 149 6.07 0.77 -15.71
N LEU A 150 6.53 2.00 -15.48
CA LEU A 150 5.85 2.98 -14.64
C LEU A 150 4.48 3.36 -15.23
N ALA A 151 4.42 3.64 -16.53
CA ALA A 151 3.16 3.93 -17.22
C ALA A 151 2.20 2.73 -17.16
N GLY A 152 2.69 1.53 -17.43
CA GLY A 152 1.92 0.29 -17.33
C GLY A 152 1.38 0.06 -15.90
N PHE A 153 2.19 0.32 -14.87
CA PHE A 153 1.76 0.24 -13.48
C PHE A 153 0.63 1.23 -13.19
N CYS A 154 0.74 2.49 -13.62
CA CYS A 154 -0.30 3.50 -13.41
C CYS A 154 -1.64 3.06 -14.04
N ILE A 155 -1.61 2.52 -15.24
CA ILE A 155 -2.81 2.00 -15.92
C ILE A 155 -3.37 0.80 -15.15
N CYS A 156 -2.53 -0.16 -14.81
CA CYS A 156 -2.92 -1.36 -14.05
C CYS A 156 -3.55 -0.98 -12.71
N TYR A 157 -2.93 -0.06 -11.97
CA TYR A 157 -3.47 0.43 -10.69
C TYR A 157 -4.88 1.01 -10.85
N VAL A 158 -5.11 1.88 -11.84
CA VAL A 158 -6.42 2.48 -12.09
C VAL A 158 -7.46 1.41 -12.46
N LEU A 159 -7.08 0.43 -13.27
CA LEU A 159 -7.98 -0.68 -13.63
C LEU A 159 -8.35 -1.54 -12.43
N VAL A 160 -7.36 -1.93 -11.62
CA VAL A 160 -7.57 -2.70 -10.38
C VAL A 160 -8.45 -1.90 -9.40
N TYR A 161 -8.14 -0.62 -9.20
CA TYR A 161 -8.95 0.26 -8.35
C TYR A 161 -10.41 0.32 -8.82
N ARG A 162 -10.64 0.53 -10.12
CA ARG A 162 -11.99 0.55 -10.72
C ARG A 162 -12.71 -0.79 -10.56
N ALA A 163 -12.02 -1.90 -10.77
CA ALA A 163 -12.57 -3.25 -10.60
C ALA A 163 -13.03 -3.47 -9.15
N ILE A 164 -12.20 -3.12 -8.17
CA ILE A 164 -12.54 -3.26 -6.74
C ILE A 164 -13.68 -2.32 -6.35
N VAL A 165 -13.70 -1.08 -6.86
CA VAL A 165 -14.80 -0.14 -6.59
C VAL A 165 -16.12 -0.62 -7.20
N ARG A 166 -16.10 -1.27 -8.35
CA ARG A 166 -17.29 -1.86 -8.99
C ARG A 166 -17.70 -3.21 -8.39
N PHE A 167 -16.80 -3.87 -7.67
CA PHE A 167 -17.07 -5.16 -7.02
C PHE A 167 -18.23 -4.99 -6.03
N ARG A 168 -19.36 -5.62 -6.32
CA ARG A 168 -20.52 -5.70 -5.44
C ARG A 168 -20.52 -7.08 -4.79
N THR A 169 -20.46 -7.13 -3.47
CA THR A 169 -20.65 -8.38 -2.74
C THR A 169 -22.02 -8.96 -3.08
N PRO A 170 -22.14 -10.21 -3.56
CA PRO A 170 -23.45 -10.81 -3.83
C PRO A 170 -24.31 -10.78 -2.59
N LYS A 171 -25.52 -10.22 -2.68
CA LYS A 171 -26.45 -10.09 -1.53
C LYS A 171 -26.79 -11.43 -0.86
N LEU A 172 -26.71 -12.53 -1.62
CA LEU A 172 -26.96 -13.88 -1.14
C LEU A 172 -25.96 -14.36 -0.08
N LEU A 173 -24.72 -13.80 -0.09
CA LEU A 173 -23.66 -14.14 0.85
C LEU A 173 -23.62 -13.21 2.08
N LEU A 174 -24.43 -12.16 2.10
CA LEU A 174 -24.63 -11.26 3.23
C LEU A 174 -25.74 -11.77 4.17
N ARG A 175 -25.84 -13.09 4.35
CA ARG A 175 -26.84 -13.71 5.21
C ARG A 175 -26.71 -13.22 6.65
N ASN A 176 -27.67 -12.41 7.09
CA ASN A 176 -27.94 -12.00 8.48
C ASN A 176 -26.75 -11.39 9.24
N GLU A 177 -26.32 -10.20 8.87
CA GLU A 177 -25.68 -9.32 9.84
C GLU A 177 -26.79 -8.69 10.72
N ALA A 178 -26.96 -9.17 11.95
CA ALA A 178 -27.70 -8.43 12.96
C ALA A 178 -27.08 -7.03 13.06
N PRO A 179 -27.89 -5.94 13.09
CA PRO A 179 -27.35 -4.60 13.27
C PRO A 179 -26.52 -4.57 14.55
N TRP A 180 -25.33 -3.97 14.47
CA TRP A 180 -24.46 -3.74 15.62
C TRP A 180 -25.30 -3.08 16.73
N PRO A 181 -25.38 -3.66 17.94
CA PRO A 181 -26.06 -2.98 19.06
C PRO A 181 -25.33 -1.68 19.31
N LEU A 182 -25.95 -0.57 18.93
CA LEU A 182 -25.53 0.76 19.38
C LEU A 182 -25.45 0.69 20.91
N GLY A 183 -24.23 0.84 21.45
CA GLY A 183 -24.00 0.76 22.87
C GLY A 183 -25.05 1.58 23.61
N LYS A 184 -25.76 0.93 24.51
CA LYS A 184 -26.57 1.62 25.50
C LYS A 184 -25.60 2.53 26.26
N THR A 185 -25.74 3.84 26.07
CA THR A 185 -25.18 4.84 26.96
C THR A 185 -25.62 4.46 28.37
N ALA A 186 -24.65 4.00 29.18
CA ALA A 186 -24.89 3.86 30.62
C ALA A 186 -25.24 5.26 31.14
N GLY A 187 -26.46 5.40 31.64
CA GLY A 187 -26.88 6.54 32.43
C GLY A 187 -26.22 6.53 33.80
#